data_e7d89512d97da028f73d775e8d9e03b2
#
_entry.id   e7d89512d97da028f73d775e8d9e03b2
#
_cell.length_a   1.000
_cell.length_b   1.000
_cell.length_c   1.000
_cell.angle_alpha   90.00
_cell.angle_beta   90.00
_cell.angle_gamma   90.00
#
_symmetry.space_group_name_H-M   'P 1'
#
loop_
_entity.id
_entity.type
_entity.pdbx_description
1 polymer ?
#
loop_
_entity_poly.entity_id
_entity_poly.type
_entity_poly.pdbx_seq_one_letter_code
_entity_poly.pdbx_strand_id
1 'polypeptide(L)'
;MRCSPCFQTSSSVMPPEQSGGEGGTAQGAELHHRALERLYASAPINEKFASRLEIPGEGLSRIHFTITDEVFHAAGAAHGTIYFKMLDDAAFYAANTLATDRFLLTTSFNLHFTKPVREGEVVAEGRWVSGKRRVFVAESRLVDSEGDEIGRGTGTFMRSRIALSSLDGYTAG
;
A
#
# COMPACT_ATOMS: atom_id res chain seq x y z
N MET A 1 72.55 2.35 30.77
CA MET A 1 71.26 2.58 31.45
C MET A 1 70.25 1.63 30.85
N ARG A 2 69.67 0.80 31.68
CA ARG A 2 68.76 -0.30 31.27
C ARG A 2 67.35 0.21 31.25
N CYS A 3 66.62 -0.10 30.19
CA CYS A 3 65.15 0.04 30.15
C CYS A 3 64.52 -1.34 29.99
N SER A 4 63.69 -1.71 30.92
CA SER A 4 62.98 -2.99 31.05
C SER A 4 61.67 -3.00 30.26
N PRO A 5 61.04 -4.15 30.03
CA PRO A 5 60.08 -4.39 28.94
C PRO A 5 58.62 -4.06 29.32
N CYS A 6 57.88 -3.60 28.33
CA CYS A 6 56.43 -3.41 28.39
C CYS A 6 55.67 -4.73 28.34
N PHE A 7 54.76 -4.89 29.27
CA PHE A 7 53.78 -5.96 29.37
C PHE A 7 52.80 -5.92 28.20
N GLN A 8 52.64 -7.03 27.50
CA GLN A 8 51.54 -7.27 26.56
C GLN A 8 50.37 -7.85 27.35
N THR A 9 49.27 -7.12 27.44
CA THR A 9 47.97 -7.66 27.85
C THR A 9 47.16 -7.98 26.58
N SER A 10 47.03 -9.27 26.33
CA SER A 10 46.14 -9.84 25.31
C SER A 10 44.71 -9.67 25.82
N SER A 11 43.96 -8.77 25.20
CA SER A 11 42.53 -8.63 25.42
C SER A 11 41.81 -9.29 24.24
N SER A 12 41.27 -10.48 24.49
CA SER A 12 40.40 -11.20 23.57
C SER A 12 39.02 -10.48 23.53
N VAL A 13 38.81 -9.72 22.47
CA VAL A 13 37.48 -9.16 22.15
C VAL A 13 36.66 -10.26 21.49
N MET A 14 35.62 -10.73 22.17
CA MET A 14 34.60 -11.61 21.58
C MET A 14 33.85 -10.83 20.49
N PRO A 15 33.55 -11.48 19.34
CA PRO A 15 32.71 -10.87 18.33
C PRO A 15 31.27 -10.73 18.87
N PRO A 16 30.52 -9.67 18.48
CA PRO A 16 29.14 -9.52 18.90
C PRO A 16 28.28 -10.65 18.31
N GLU A 17 27.51 -11.30 19.18
CA GLU A 17 26.44 -12.22 18.78
C GLU A 17 25.50 -11.51 17.80
N GLN A 18 25.35 -12.08 16.63
CA GLN A 18 24.35 -11.66 15.65
C GLN A 18 22.97 -12.06 16.21
N SER A 19 22.23 -11.08 16.70
CA SER A 19 20.86 -11.24 17.14
C SER A 19 19.96 -11.58 15.94
N GLY A 20 19.43 -12.79 15.90
CA GLY A 20 18.43 -13.27 14.94
C GLY A 20 17.06 -12.62 15.16
N GLY A 21 16.91 -11.35 14.80
CA GLY A 21 15.68 -10.57 14.97
C GLY A 21 15.01 -10.12 13.66
N GLU A 22 15.70 -10.21 12.54
CA GLU A 22 15.19 -9.63 11.28
C GLU A 22 14.19 -10.52 10.51
N GLY A 23 14.23 -11.83 10.67
CA GLY A 23 13.34 -12.76 9.96
C GLY A 23 11.86 -12.68 10.40
N GLY A 24 11.58 -12.43 11.67
CA GLY A 24 10.22 -12.39 12.22
C GLY A 24 9.42 -11.16 11.81
N THR A 25 10.07 -10.02 11.65
CA THR A 25 9.43 -8.76 11.25
C THR A 25 9.07 -8.73 9.77
N ALA A 26 9.94 -9.25 8.92
CA ALA A 26 9.69 -9.36 7.47
C ALA A 26 8.54 -10.33 7.15
N GLN A 27 8.50 -11.48 7.81
CA GLN A 27 7.42 -12.46 7.66
C GLN A 27 6.08 -11.90 8.16
N GLY A 28 6.05 -11.16 9.27
CA GLY A 28 4.84 -10.50 9.78
C GLY A 28 4.29 -9.44 8.82
N ALA A 29 5.17 -8.67 8.19
CA ALA A 29 4.78 -7.70 7.17
C ALA A 29 4.19 -8.37 5.92
N GLU A 30 4.80 -9.45 5.44
CA GLU A 30 4.30 -10.21 4.29
C GLU A 30 2.90 -10.79 4.57
N LEU A 31 2.69 -11.39 5.75
CA LEU A 31 1.37 -11.91 6.15
C LEU A 31 0.31 -10.81 6.19
N HIS A 32 0.66 -9.63 6.70
CA HIS A 32 -0.23 -8.47 6.71
C HIS A 32 -0.59 -8.01 5.28
N HIS A 33 0.39 -7.93 4.38
CA HIS A 33 0.16 -7.56 2.97
C HIS A 33 -0.80 -8.53 2.28
N ARG A 34 -0.58 -9.84 2.41
CA ARG A 34 -1.48 -10.87 1.85
C ARG A 34 -2.88 -10.82 2.47
N ALA A 35 -2.98 -10.50 3.76
CA ALA A 35 -4.27 -10.31 4.42
C ALA A 35 -5.03 -9.08 3.88
N LEU A 36 -4.34 -7.98 3.59
CA LEU A 36 -4.95 -6.81 2.94
C LEU A 36 -5.42 -7.10 1.52
N GLU A 37 -4.66 -7.89 0.74
CA GLU A 37 -5.07 -8.30 -0.61
C GLU A 37 -6.34 -9.17 -0.57
N ARG A 38 -6.44 -10.12 0.38
CA ARG A 38 -7.66 -10.90 0.59
C ARG A 38 -8.83 -10.03 1.04
N LEU A 39 -8.58 -9.11 1.97
CA LEU A 39 -9.60 -8.17 2.44
C LEU A 39 -10.15 -7.32 1.28
N TYR A 40 -9.28 -6.83 0.39
CA TYR A 40 -9.68 -6.13 -0.81
C TYR A 40 -10.59 -7.00 -1.70
N ALA A 41 -10.15 -8.21 -2.00
CA ALA A 41 -10.88 -9.13 -2.87
C ALA A 41 -12.25 -9.54 -2.29
N SER A 42 -12.40 -9.61 -0.96
CA SER A 42 -13.66 -9.96 -0.29
C SER A 42 -14.69 -8.84 -0.25
N ALA A 43 -14.31 -7.61 -0.58
CA ALA A 43 -15.24 -6.48 -0.54
C ALA A 43 -16.21 -6.52 -1.74
N PRO A 44 -17.56 -6.50 -1.53
CA PRO A 44 -18.55 -6.62 -2.60
C PRO A 44 -18.39 -5.59 -3.73
N ILE A 45 -17.87 -4.42 -3.41
CA ILE A 45 -17.61 -3.38 -4.43
C ILE A 45 -16.49 -3.80 -5.39
N ASN A 46 -15.45 -4.48 -4.88
CA ASN A 46 -14.30 -4.90 -5.69
C ASN A 46 -14.63 -6.13 -6.56
N GLU A 47 -15.48 -7.02 -6.05
CA GLU A 47 -16.06 -8.10 -6.84
C GLU A 47 -16.84 -7.56 -8.05
N LYS A 48 -17.66 -6.52 -7.83
CA LYS A 48 -18.46 -5.86 -8.88
C LYS A 48 -17.60 -5.23 -9.99
N PHE A 49 -16.48 -4.61 -9.61
CA PHE A 49 -15.56 -3.98 -10.55
C PHE A 49 -14.49 -4.92 -11.10
N ALA A 50 -14.40 -6.16 -10.61
CA ALA A 50 -13.37 -7.13 -10.97
C ALA A 50 -11.94 -6.55 -10.88
N SER A 51 -11.72 -5.63 -9.94
CA SER A 51 -10.41 -5.03 -9.69
C SER A 51 -9.55 -5.91 -8.79
N ARG A 52 -8.23 -5.85 -8.94
CA ARG A 52 -7.27 -6.65 -8.18
C ARG A 52 -6.23 -5.77 -7.50
N LEU A 53 -6.04 -5.98 -6.21
CA LEU A 53 -4.97 -5.37 -5.41
C LEU A 53 -3.71 -6.23 -5.43
N GLU A 54 -2.56 -5.57 -5.56
CA GLU A 54 -1.23 -6.10 -5.33
C GLU A 54 -0.48 -5.18 -4.37
N ILE A 55 0.19 -5.74 -3.36
CA ILE A 55 1.04 -4.98 -2.41
C ILE A 55 2.49 -5.40 -2.63
N PRO A 56 3.29 -4.60 -3.37
CA PRO A 56 4.70 -4.90 -3.64
C PRO A 56 5.60 -4.76 -2.41
N GLY A 57 5.16 -3.99 -1.42
CA GLY A 57 5.92 -3.75 -0.19
C GLY A 57 5.26 -2.72 0.72
N GLU A 58 5.85 -2.48 1.89
CA GLU A 58 5.35 -1.48 2.83
C GLU A 58 5.28 -0.08 2.18
N GLY A 59 4.16 0.58 2.34
CA GLY A 59 3.91 1.91 1.77
C GLY A 59 3.59 1.92 0.28
N LEU A 60 3.44 0.76 -0.36
CA LEU A 60 3.18 0.65 -1.80
C LEU A 60 1.96 -0.22 -2.07
N SER A 61 1.24 0.10 -3.12
CA SER A 61 0.12 -0.72 -3.64
C SER A 61 -0.06 -0.51 -5.14
N ARG A 62 -0.71 -1.48 -5.79
CA ARG A 62 -1.19 -1.39 -7.17
C ARG A 62 -2.61 -1.93 -7.26
N ILE A 63 -3.49 -1.20 -7.94
CA ILE A 63 -4.84 -1.66 -8.28
C ILE A 63 -4.93 -1.81 -9.79
N HIS A 64 -5.22 -3.01 -10.24
CA HIS A 64 -5.44 -3.34 -11.65
C HIS A 64 -6.92 -3.32 -11.97
N PHE A 65 -7.30 -2.70 -13.06
CA PHE A 65 -8.67 -2.64 -13.54
C PHE A 65 -8.71 -2.57 -15.07
N THR A 66 -9.66 -3.27 -15.68
CA THR A 66 -9.90 -3.21 -17.13
C THR A 66 -11.09 -2.30 -17.42
N ILE A 67 -10.90 -1.28 -18.22
CA ILE A 67 -11.95 -0.38 -18.68
C ILE A 67 -12.81 -1.09 -19.73
N THR A 68 -14.11 -1.13 -19.48
CA THR A 68 -15.15 -1.63 -20.40
C THR A 68 -16.25 -0.57 -20.57
N ASP A 69 -17.13 -0.73 -21.52
CA ASP A 69 -18.26 0.18 -21.78
C ASP A 69 -19.28 0.24 -20.64
N GLU A 70 -19.33 -0.78 -19.77
CA GLU A 70 -20.18 -0.81 -18.57
C GLU A 70 -19.89 0.32 -17.58
N VAL A 71 -18.68 0.91 -17.64
CA VAL A 71 -18.26 1.99 -16.75
C VAL A 71 -18.20 3.36 -17.44
N PHE A 72 -18.81 3.50 -18.60
CA PHE A 72 -18.78 4.74 -19.36
C PHE A 72 -19.79 5.77 -18.87
N HIS A 73 -19.42 7.03 -18.98
CA HIS A 73 -20.37 8.15 -18.98
C HIS A 73 -20.98 8.34 -20.38
N ALA A 74 -22.00 9.20 -20.50
CA ALA A 74 -22.77 9.40 -21.73
C ALA A 74 -21.95 9.85 -22.97
N ALA A 75 -20.72 10.36 -22.78
CA ALA A 75 -19.82 10.74 -23.86
C ALA A 75 -18.86 9.61 -24.30
N GLY A 76 -19.04 8.37 -23.82
CA GLY A 76 -18.34 7.18 -24.28
C GLY A 76 -16.88 7.07 -23.79
N ALA A 77 -16.61 7.39 -22.53
CA ALA A 77 -15.34 7.15 -21.86
C ALA A 77 -15.58 6.81 -20.40
N ALA A 78 -14.59 6.25 -19.72
CA ALA A 78 -14.67 5.86 -18.33
C ALA A 78 -15.15 7.01 -17.43
N HIS A 79 -16.16 6.74 -16.61
CA HIS A 79 -16.72 7.74 -15.69
C HIS A 79 -15.72 8.09 -14.60
N GLY A 80 -15.69 9.36 -14.17
CA GLY A 80 -14.78 9.86 -13.13
C GLY A 80 -14.81 9.11 -11.80
N THR A 81 -15.93 8.43 -11.48
CA THR A 81 -16.02 7.57 -10.28
C THR A 81 -15.05 6.38 -10.35
N ILE A 82 -14.72 5.89 -11.55
CA ILE A 82 -13.75 4.81 -11.73
C ILE A 82 -12.35 5.29 -11.37
N TYR A 83 -11.96 6.46 -11.91
CA TYR A 83 -10.68 7.08 -11.56
C TYR A 83 -10.57 7.33 -10.06
N PHE A 84 -11.64 7.91 -9.47
CA PHE A 84 -11.70 8.15 -8.03
C PHE A 84 -11.48 6.85 -7.25
N LYS A 85 -12.28 5.81 -7.54
CA LYS A 85 -12.19 4.54 -6.84
C LYS A 85 -10.78 3.93 -6.93
N MET A 86 -10.20 3.85 -8.13
CA MET A 86 -8.88 3.25 -8.31
C MET A 86 -7.78 4.03 -7.60
N LEU A 87 -7.84 5.37 -7.66
CA LEU A 87 -6.87 6.25 -7.01
C LEU A 87 -6.98 6.24 -5.48
N ASP A 88 -8.23 6.33 -4.96
CA ASP A 88 -8.48 6.28 -3.51
C ASP A 88 -8.05 4.94 -2.93
N ASP A 89 -8.48 3.83 -3.53
CA ASP A 89 -8.12 2.48 -3.08
C ASP A 89 -6.58 2.28 -3.08
N ALA A 90 -5.89 2.71 -4.13
CA ALA A 90 -4.45 2.55 -4.20
C ALA A 90 -3.76 3.34 -3.07
N ALA A 91 -4.08 4.63 -2.89
CA ALA A 91 -3.53 5.43 -1.81
C ALA A 91 -3.88 4.87 -0.43
N PHE A 92 -5.14 4.42 -0.25
CA PHE A 92 -5.63 3.81 0.98
C PHE A 92 -4.84 2.56 1.36
N TYR A 93 -4.69 1.61 0.43
CA TYR A 93 -4.00 0.35 0.74
C TYR A 93 -2.49 0.56 0.92
N ALA A 94 -1.86 1.50 0.20
CA ALA A 94 -0.49 1.90 0.48
C ALA A 94 -0.32 2.41 1.91
N ALA A 95 -1.24 3.26 2.39
CA ALA A 95 -1.25 3.74 3.77
C ALA A 95 -1.54 2.61 4.77
N ASN A 96 -2.48 1.69 4.46
CA ASN A 96 -2.89 0.63 5.38
C ASN A 96 -1.81 -0.46 5.56
N THR A 97 -0.81 -0.57 4.68
CA THR A 97 0.35 -1.44 4.92
C THR A 97 1.10 -1.11 6.22
N LEU A 98 1.03 0.16 6.68
CA LEU A 98 1.64 0.64 7.92
C LEU A 98 0.70 0.59 9.13
N ALA A 99 -0.57 0.23 8.96
CA ALA A 99 -1.57 0.15 10.02
C ALA A 99 -1.99 -1.31 10.23
N THR A 100 -1.20 -2.06 11.00
CA THR A 100 -1.36 -3.52 11.16
C THR A 100 -2.47 -3.94 12.11
N ASP A 101 -3.08 -3.01 12.85
CA ASP A 101 -4.09 -3.29 13.88
C ASP A 101 -5.49 -2.77 13.54
N ARG A 102 -5.59 -1.73 12.70
CA ARG A 102 -6.83 -1.01 12.43
C ARG A 102 -7.05 -0.76 10.95
N PHE A 103 -8.29 -0.91 10.54
CA PHE A 103 -8.74 -0.45 9.25
C PHE A 103 -8.70 1.09 9.20
N LEU A 104 -8.18 1.66 8.12
CA LEU A 104 -8.20 3.10 7.92
C LEU A 104 -9.55 3.53 7.32
N LEU A 105 -9.83 4.83 7.32
CA LEU A 105 -10.96 5.44 6.62
C LEU A 105 -10.48 6.68 5.89
N THR A 106 -10.85 6.84 4.65
CA THR A 106 -10.60 8.05 3.86
C THR A 106 -11.38 9.22 4.47
N THR A 107 -10.67 10.28 4.78
CA THR A 107 -11.30 11.52 5.32
C THR A 107 -11.26 12.67 4.34
N SER A 108 -10.35 12.63 3.39
CA SER A 108 -10.23 13.61 2.32
C SER A 108 -9.48 12.96 1.15
N PHE A 109 -9.91 13.26 -0.07
CA PHE A 109 -9.20 12.84 -1.27
C PHE A 109 -9.34 13.92 -2.36
N ASN A 110 -8.21 14.42 -2.83
CA ASN A 110 -8.12 15.36 -3.94
C ASN A 110 -7.57 14.63 -5.16
N LEU A 111 -8.21 14.81 -6.32
CA LEU A 111 -7.76 14.15 -7.54
C LEU A 111 -7.84 15.07 -8.76
N HIS A 112 -7.05 14.75 -9.77
CA HIS A 112 -7.02 15.40 -11.07
C HIS A 112 -7.17 14.33 -12.16
N PHE A 113 -8.07 14.58 -13.11
CA PHE A 113 -8.20 13.81 -14.33
C PHE A 113 -7.39 14.49 -15.43
N THR A 114 -6.50 13.76 -16.09
CA THR A 114 -5.59 14.34 -17.09
C THR A 114 -5.88 13.88 -18.50
N LYS A 115 -6.45 12.66 -18.66
CA LYS A 115 -6.74 12.05 -19.98
C LYS A 115 -7.97 11.15 -19.87
N PRO A 116 -8.96 11.21 -20.82
CA PRO A 116 -10.05 10.24 -20.87
C PRO A 116 -9.56 8.90 -21.40
N VAL A 117 -10.10 7.79 -20.87
CA VAL A 117 -9.81 6.42 -21.30
C VAL A 117 -11.08 5.73 -21.74
N ARG A 118 -11.02 4.95 -22.84
CA ARG A 118 -12.14 4.22 -23.41
C ARG A 118 -12.01 2.72 -23.35
N GLU A 119 -10.79 2.20 -23.24
CA GLU A 119 -10.54 0.76 -23.21
C GLU A 119 -9.15 0.46 -22.63
N GLY A 120 -8.92 -0.80 -22.34
CA GLY A 120 -7.62 -1.30 -21.92
C GLY A 120 -7.46 -1.40 -20.41
N GLU A 121 -6.35 -1.98 -20.01
CA GLU A 121 -5.98 -2.09 -18.62
C GLU A 121 -5.45 -0.75 -18.11
N VAL A 122 -5.85 -0.38 -16.89
CA VAL A 122 -5.32 0.75 -16.16
C VAL A 122 -4.78 0.27 -14.81
N VAL A 123 -3.71 0.89 -14.34
CA VAL A 123 -3.08 0.56 -13.06
C VAL A 123 -3.00 1.80 -12.20
N ALA A 124 -3.64 1.77 -11.03
CA ALA A 124 -3.44 2.79 -10.01
C ALA A 124 -2.29 2.38 -9.10
N GLU A 125 -1.27 3.21 -9.01
CA GLU A 125 -0.12 3.00 -8.13
C GLU A 125 -0.22 3.93 -6.92
N GLY A 126 -0.30 3.34 -5.73
CA GLY A 126 -0.37 4.04 -4.46
C GLY A 126 0.97 4.08 -3.74
N ARG A 127 1.24 5.21 -3.08
CA ARG A 127 2.43 5.41 -2.27
C ARG A 127 2.11 6.16 -0.99
N TRP A 128 2.48 5.59 0.16
CA TRP A 128 2.47 6.32 1.42
C TRP A 128 3.46 7.48 1.39
N VAL A 129 3.05 8.63 1.94
CA VAL A 129 3.85 9.87 1.98
C VAL A 129 4.29 10.19 3.40
N SER A 130 3.35 10.19 4.34
CA SER A 130 3.64 10.55 5.73
C SER A 130 2.57 10.08 6.72
N GLY A 131 2.91 10.14 8.04
CA GLY A 131 2.00 9.78 9.13
C GLY A 131 1.98 8.28 9.38
N LYS A 132 2.03 7.88 10.67
CA LYS A 132 2.06 6.45 11.08
C LYS A 132 1.18 6.14 12.30
N ARG A 133 0.62 7.14 12.96
CA ARG A 133 -0.12 6.92 14.21
C ARG A 133 -1.64 7.04 14.03
N ARG A 134 -2.13 8.25 13.84
CA ARG A 134 -3.56 8.55 13.77
C ARG A 134 -4.00 8.95 12.37
N VAL A 135 -3.18 9.72 11.69
CA VAL A 135 -3.43 10.26 10.36
C VAL A 135 -2.32 9.79 9.44
N PHE A 136 -2.69 9.36 8.24
CA PHE A 136 -1.82 8.93 7.17
C PHE A 136 -2.09 9.79 5.95
N VAL A 137 -1.05 10.13 5.22
CA VAL A 137 -1.14 10.79 3.92
C VAL A 137 -0.52 9.86 2.89
N ALA A 138 -1.24 9.63 1.83
CA ALA A 138 -0.76 8.86 0.69
C ALA A 138 -1.21 9.49 -0.62
N GLU A 139 -0.46 9.25 -1.66
CA GLU A 139 -0.74 9.69 -3.02
C GLU A 139 -0.91 8.51 -3.95
N SER A 140 -1.54 8.73 -5.08
CA SER A 140 -1.67 7.74 -6.12
C SER A 140 -1.63 8.38 -7.51
N ARG A 141 -1.22 7.59 -8.50
CA ARG A 141 -1.33 7.91 -9.92
C ARG A 141 -2.01 6.78 -10.65
N LEU A 142 -2.78 7.09 -11.66
CA LEU A 142 -3.43 6.12 -12.54
C LEU A 142 -2.74 6.19 -13.90
N VAL A 143 -2.29 5.06 -14.40
CA VAL A 143 -1.60 4.95 -15.68
C VAL A 143 -2.38 4.01 -16.62
N ASP A 144 -2.37 4.31 -17.89
CA ASP A 144 -2.95 3.44 -18.93
C ASP A 144 -1.95 2.38 -19.42
N SER A 145 -2.38 1.54 -20.36
CA SER A 145 -1.57 0.47 -20.95
C SER A 145 -0.36 0.98 -21.76
N GLU A 146 -0.35 2.25 -22.12
CA GLU A 146 0.77 2.91 -22.82
C GLU A 146 1.80 3.49 -21.82
N GLY A 147 1.44 3.52 -20.52
CA GLY A 147 2.24 4.10 -19.44
C GLY A 147 2.00 5.59 -19.25
N ASP A 148 1.02 6.17 -19.93
CA ASP A 148 0.63 7.56 -19.76
C ASP A 148 -0.14 7.76 -18.46
N GLU A 149 0.15 8.82 -17.72
CA GLU A 149 -0.61 9.20 -16.55
C GLU A 149 -1.96 9.82 -16.95
N ILE A 150 -3.04 9.17 -16.56
CA ILE A 150 -4.42 9.56 -16.88
C ILE A 150 -5.16 10.19 -15.69
N GLY A 151 -4.56 10.15 -14.51
CA GLY A 151 -5.05 10.79 -13.30
C GLY A 151 -4.11 10.64 -12.13
N ARG A 152 -4.24 11.51 -11.14
CA ARG A 152 -3.53 11.41 -9.86
C ARG A 152 -4.34 11.97 -8.72
N GLY A 153 -4.03 11.53 -7.50
CA GLY A 153 -4.69 12.01 -6.32
C GLY A 153 -3.81 11.97 -5.07
N THR A 154 -4.26 12.67 -4.04
CA THR A 154 -3.67 12.64 -2.71
C THR A 154 -4.78 12.56 -1.69
N GLY A 155 -4.66 11.62 -0.76
CA GLY A 155 -5.64 11.36 0.29
C GLY A 155 -5.08 11.50 1.69
N THR A 156 -6.00 11.78 2.61
CA THR A 156 -5.78 11.70 4.05
C THR A 156 -6.65 10.59 4.61
N PHE A 157 -6.03 9.69 5.36
CA PHE A 157 -6.66 8.51 5.93
C PHE A 157 -6.52 8.53 7.44
N MET A 158 -7.56 8.15 8.16
CA MET A 158 -7.54 8.11 9.62
C MET A 158 -7.71 6.69 10.13
N ARG A 159 -6.99 6.37 11.19
CA ARG A 159 -7.15 5.13 11.93
C ARG A 159 -8.54 5.07 12.55
N SER A 160 -9.33 4.06 12.16
CA SER A 160 -10.67 3.85 12.68
C SER A 160 -10.66 3.08 14.00
N ARG A 161 -11.86 2.82 14.53
CA ARG A 161 -12.06 1.90 15.67
C ARG A 161 -12.20 0.44 15.23
N ILE A 162 -12.30 0.16 13.94
CA ILE A 162 -12.49 -1.17 13.38
C ILE A 162 -11.15 -1.91 13.45
N ALA A 163 -11.09 -3.02 14.20
CA ALA A 163 -9.91 -3.86 14.23
C ALA A 163 -9.83 -4.69 12.93
N LEU A 164 -8.65 -4.76 12.31
CA LEU A 164 -8.45 -5.60 11.12
C LEU A 164 -8.76 -7.08 11.43
N SER A 165 -8.41 -7.54 12.63
CA SER A 165 -8.71 -8.90 13.10
C SER A 165 -10.21 -9.22 13.26
N SER A 166 -11.10 -8.22 13.16
CA SER A 166 -12.54 -8.41 13.18
C SER A 166 -13.17 -8.52 11.78
N LEU A 167 -12.37 -8.43 10.74
CA LEU A 167 -12.83 -8.46 9.34
C LEU A 167 -12.52 -9.84 8.74
N ASP A 168 -13.57 -10.56 8.34
CA ASP A 168 -13.46 -11.93 7.84
C ASP A 168 -12.50 -12.05 6.66
N GLY A 169 -12.54 -11.13 5.70
CA GLY A 169 -11.63 -11.13 4.56
C GLY A 169 -10.14 -10.93 4.93
N TYR A 170 -9.86 -10.33 6.09
CA TYR A 170 -8.50 -10.16 6.59
C TYR A 170 -7.99 -11.43 7.30
N THR A 171 -8.88 -12.14 8.02
CA THR A 171 -8.52 -13.27 8.88
C THR A 171 -8.59 -14.63 8.19
N ALA A 172 -9.30 -14.73 7.05
CA ALA A 172 -9.42 -15.95 6.25
C ALA A 172 -8.09 -16.34 5.59
N GLY A 173 -7.24 -17.08 6.30
CA GLY A 173 -5.95 -17.53 5.76
C GLY A 173 -5.22 -18.46 6.71
#